data_0c5e083cf90c6faf0606a2e67b8b01c8
#
_entry.id   0c5e083cf90c6faf0606a2e67b8b01c8
#
_cell.length_a   1.000
_cell.length_b   1.000
_cell.length_c   1.000
_cell.angle_alpha   90.00
_cell.angle_beta   90.00
_cell.angle_gamma   90.00
#
_symmetry.space_group_name_H-M   'P 1'
#
loop_
_entity.id
_entity.type
_entity.pdbx_description
1 polymer ?
#
loop_
_entity_poly.entity_id
_entity_poly.type
_entity_poly.pdbx_seq_one_letter_code
_entity_poly.pdbx_strand_id
1 'polypeptide(L)'
;MAFDIKINGKTHSVDVDGDTPLLWVLRDVLGMTGTKFGCGVALCGACTVHVDGVATRSCITSVDSIGGSAITTIEAIGATPAGAKIQKSWLDREVPQCGYCQSGQIMSATALLAANSKPSDADIDAAMSGNICRCGTYRRIRAAIKRASAHPAAGKKGA
;
A
#
# COMPACT_ATOMS: atom_id res chain seq x y z
N MET A 1 9.57 23.84 -7.70
CA MET A 1 8.71 24.56 -6.72
C MET A 1 8.63 23.75 -5.44
N ALA A 2 8.62 24.41 -4.28
CA ALA A 2 8.52 23.69 -3.01
C ALA A 2 7.06 23.26 -2.76
N PHE A 3 6.88 21.98 -2.42
CA PHE A 3 5.61 21.40 -2.01
C PHE A 3 5.73 20.85 -0.60
N ASP A 4 4.75 21.16 0.26
CA ASP A 4 4.65 20.57 1.58
C ASP A 4 3.66 19.40 1.52
N ILE A 5 4.17 18.18 1.63
CA ILE A 5 3.38 16.96 1.55
C ILE A 5 3.40 16.19 2.87
N LYS A 6 2.24 15.66 3.26
CA LYS A 6 2.08 14.88 4.49
C LYS A 6 2.29 13.40 4.20
N ILE A 7 3.38 12.82 4.70
CA ILE A 7 3.71 11.40 4.49
C ILE A 7 3.94 10.75 5.85
N ASN A 8 3.23 9.67 6.12
CA ASN A 8 3.37 8.87 7.34
C ASN A 8 3.29 9.72 8.63
N GLY A 9 2.37 10.69 8.64
CA GLY A 9 2.12 11.59 9.77
C GLY A 9 3.12 12.73 9.93
N LYS A 10 4.07 12.90 8.99
CA LYS A 10 5.04 14.01 8.99
C LYS A 10 4.89 14.85 7.73
N THR A 11 5.10 16.16 7.86
CA THR A 11 5.20 17.05 6.71
C THR A 11 6.63 17.09 6.19
N HIS A 12 6.77 16.92 4.88
CA HIS A 12 8.04 17.00 4.16
C HIS A 12 7.95 18.12 3.14
N SER A 13 8.92 19.03 3.15
CA SER A 13 9.06 20.04 2.12
C SER A 13 10.00 19.48 1.02
N VAL A 14 9.50 19.43 -0.21
CA VAL A 14 10.24 18.90 -1.36
C VAL A 14 10.27 19.93 -2.47
N ASP A 15 11.45 20.15 -3.08
CA ASP A 15 11.64 21.06 -4.20
C ASP A 15 11.78 20.26 -5.50
N VAL A 16 10.68 20.13 -6.21
CA VAL A 16 10.57 19.35 -7.46
C VAL A 16 9.61 20.05 -8.42
N ASP A 17 9.58 19.63 -9.67
CA ASP A 17 8.55 20.05 -10.62
C ASP A 17 7.19 19.45 -10.23
N GLY A 18 6.10 20.21 -10.43
CA GLY A 18 4.75 19.81 -9.98
C GLY A 18 4.24 18.53 -10.63
N ASP A 19 4.65 18.23 -11.85
CA ASP A 19 4.31 17.03 -12.61
C ASP A 19 5.16 15.80 -12.21
N THR A 20 6.14 15.97 -11.29
CA THR A 20 6.95 14.85 -10.80
C THR A 20 6.03 13.79 -10.17
N PRO A 21 6.10 12.52 -10.62
CA PRO A 21 5.32 11.45 -10.00
C PRO A 21 5.70 11.24 -8.53
N LEU A 22 4.68 11.09 -7.68
CA LEU A 22 4.86 10.84 -6.24
C LEU A 22 5.82 9.70 -5.95
N LEU A 23 5.83 8.66 -6.80
CA LEU A 23 6.75 7.53 -6.67
C LEU A 23 8.21 7.97 -6.59
N TRP A 24 8.64 8.91 -7.44
CA TRP A 24 10.01 9.37 -7.47
C TRP A 24 10.31 10.34 -6.33
N VAL A 25 9.34 11.13 -5.91
CA VAL A 25 9.46 11.94 -4.68
C VAL A 25 9.71 11.05 -3.47
N LEU A 26 8.96 9.96 -3.32
CA LEU A 26 9.16 9.00 -2.23
C LEU A 26 10.55 8.36 -2.30
N ARG A 27 10.92 7.81 -3.47
CA ARG A 27 12.12 6.99 -3.60
C ARG A 27 13.41 7.79 -3.69
N ASP A 28 13.42 8.82 -4.54
CA ASP A 28 14.67 9.49 -4.93
C ASP A 28 14.92 10.75 -4.08
N VAL A 29 13.86 11.46 -3.68
CA VAL A 29 14.01 12.68 -2.87
C VAL A 29 14.01 12.35 -1.37
N LEU A 30 13.08 11.48 -0.93
CA LEU A 30 12.90 11.18 0.49
C LEU A 30 13.55 9.86 0.93
N GLY A 31 14.09 9.07 0.01
CA GLY A 31 14.75 7.80 0.32
C GLY A 31 13.81 6.70 0.83
N MET A 32 12.49 6.85 0.65
CA MET A 32 11.49 5.86 1.05
C MET A 32 11.36 4.78 -0.03
N THR A 33 12.25 3.80 -0.01
CA THR A 33 12.39 2.81 -1.09
C THR A 33 11.46 1.60 -0.99
N GLY A 34 10.61 1.53 0.02
CA GLY A 34 9.63 0.46 0.20
C GLY A 34 8.57 0.41 -0.92
N THR A 35 8.14 1.56 -1.41
CA THR A 35 7.28 1.68 -2.61
C THR A 35 8.11 1.40 -3.86
N LYS A 36 7.64 0.52 -4.76
CA LYS A 36 8.44 0.00 -5.89
C LYS A 36 7.95 0.52 -7.24
N PHE A 37 8.89 0.72 -8.17
CA PHE A 37 8.58 0.93 -9.58
C PHE A 37 8.42 -0.41 -10.30
N GLY A 38 7.43 -0.49 -11.20
CA GLY A 38 7.24 -1.65 -12.08
C GLY A 38 6.93 -1.19 -13.51
N CYS A 39 5.67 -0.85 -13.81
CA CYS A 39 5.24 -0.51 -15.17
C CYS A 39 5.29 1.00 -15.52
N GLY A 40 5.17 1.89 -14.54
CA GLY A 40 5.09 3.35 -14.76
C GLY A 40 3.76 3.85 -15.34
N VAL A 41 2.77 2.96 -15.55
CA VAL A 41 1.48 3.24 -16.21
C VAL A 41 0.28 2.71 -15.42
N ALA A 42 0.40 2.59 -14.11
CA ALA A 42 -0.64 2.19 -13.16
C ALA A 42 -1.18 0.74 -13.29
N LEU A 43 -0.58 -0.13 -14.10
CA LEU A 43 -1.09 -1.47 -14.38
C LEU A 43 -0.62 -2.55 -13.39
N CYS A 44 0.61 -2.45 -12.86
CA CYS A 44 1.21 -3.55 -12.08
C CYS A 44 0.97 -3.50 -10.58
N GLY A 45 0.62 -2.35 -10.02
CA GLY A 45 0.33 -2.16 -8.60
C GLY A 45 1.54 -2.10 -7.65
N ALA A 46 2.78 -2.26 -8.14
CA ALA A 46 3.98 -2.24 -7.30
C ALA A 46 4.18 -0.90 -6.55
N CYS A 47 3.70 0.20 -7.14
CA CYS A 47 3.82 1.56 -6.62
C CYS A 47 2.64 2.00 -5.73
N THR A 48 1.78 1.09 -5.30
CA THR A 48 0.59 1.46 -4.53
C THR A 48 0.97 2.07 -3.17
N VAL A 49 0.39 3.23 -2.91
CA VAL A 49 0.37 3.93 -1.62
C VAL A 49 -1.08 4.22 -1.24
N HIS A 50 -1.34 4.70 -0.03
CA HIS A 50 -2.65 5.27 0.30
C HIS A 50 -2.59 6.79 0.26
N VAL A 51 -3.57 7.40 -0.41
CA VAL A 51 -3.85 8.84 -0.34
C VAL A 51 -5.20 8.97 0.36
N ASP A 52 -5.20 9.56 1.55
CA ASP A 52 -6.39 9.61 2.44
C ASP A 52 -7.06 8.25 2.65
N GLY A 53 -6.25 7.20 2.77
CA GLY A 53 -6.71 5.81 2.97
C GLY A 53 -7.10 5.06 1.69
N VAL A 54 -7.12 5.73 0.54
CA VAL A 54 -7.47 5.12 -0.75
C VAL A 54 -6.22 4.60 -1.47
N ALA A 55 -6.25 3.33 -1.91
CA ALA A 55 -5.16 2.73 -2.67
C ALA A 55 -4.94 3.47 -4.00
N THR A 56 -3.79 4.09 -4.17
CA THR A 56 -3.46 4.98 -5.28
C THR A 56 -2.13 4.57 -5.93
N ARG A 57 -2.04 4.66 -7.25
CA ARG A 57 -0.84 4.34 -8.04
C ARG A 57 0.09 5.55 -8.11
N SER A 58 1.12 5.57 -7.29
CA SER A 58 2.04 6.72 -7.18
C SER A 58 2.88 7.01 -8.43
N CYS A 59 3.00 6.05 -9.35
CA CYS A 59 3.78 6.24 -10.58
C CYS A 59 3.12 7.19 -11.60
N ILE A 60 1.81 7.43 -11.49
CA ILE A 60 1.06 8.36 -12.37
C ILE A 60 0.41 9.51 -11.60
N THR A 61 0.61 9.59 -10.30
CA THR A 61 0.06 10.66 -9.46
C THR A 61 1.13 11.74 -9.33
N SER A 62 0.88 12.93 -9.88
CA SER A 62 1.79 14.06 -9.79
C SER A 62 1.77 14.70 -8.40
N VAL A 63 2.89 15.27 -7.97
CA VAL A 63 3.01 15.84 -6.62
C VAL A 63 2.09 17.03 -6.41
N ASP A 64 1.85 17.85 -7.44
CA ASP A 64 0.93 18.99 -7.39
C ASP A 64 -0.53 18.59 -7.19
N SER A 65 -0.91 17.36 -7.60
CA SER A 65 -2.26 16.83 -7.44
C SER A 65 -2.56 16.34 -6.01
N ILE A 66 -1.55 16.19 -5.16
CA ILE A 66 -1.70 15.68 -3.79
C ILE A 66 -2.38 16.70 -2.88
N GLY A 67 -2.08 17.98 -3.06
CA GLY A 67 -2.61 19.04 -2.20
C GLY A 67 -2.33 18.80 -0.72
N GLY A 68 -3.38 18.92 0.12
CA GLY A 68 -3.29 18.68 1.57
C GLY A 68 -3.51 17.23 2.01
N SER A 69 -3.64 16.27 1.10
CA SER A 69 -3.93 14.88 1.39
C SER A 69 -2.83 14.18 2.19
N ALA A 70 -3.23 13.23 3.03
CA ALA A 70 -2.31 12.42 3.82
C ALA A 70 -1.89 11.16 3.07
N ILE A 71 -0.59 10.99 2.86
CA ILE A 71 -0.01 9.81 2.22
C ILE A 71 0.45 8.82 3.27
N THR A 72 0.07 7.56 3.10
CA THR A 72 0.60 6.44 3.89
C THR A 72 1.31 5.48 2.96
N THR A 73 2.55 5.14 3.29
CA THR A 73 3.37 4.19 2.53
C THR A 73 3.54 2.87 3.29
N ILE A 74 4.17 1.90 2.65
CA ILE A 74 4.42 0.58 3.25
C ILE A 74 5.23 0.67 4.55
N GLU A 75 6.08 1.68 4.69
CA GLU A 75 6.90 1.91 5.89
C GLU A 75 6.05 2.17 7.15
N ALA A 76 4.84 2.69 6.99
CA ALA A 76 3.98 3.05 8.13
C ALA A 76 2.66 2.27 8.19
N ILE A 77 2.32 1.50 7.17
CA ILE A 77 1.01 0.84 7.09
C ILE A 77 0.76 -0.13 8.26
N GLY A 78 1.81 -0.73 8.79
CA GLY A 78 1.74 -1.64 9.94
C GLY A 78 1.26 -0.99 11.25
N ALA A 79 1.27 0.34 11.34
CA ALA A 79 0.70 1.07 12.47
C ALA A 79 -0.84 1.13 12.42
N THR A 80 -1.45 0.83 11.29
CA THR A 80 -2.91 0.76 11.13
C THR A 80 -3.43 -0.62 11.54
N PRO A 81 -4.66 -0.72 12.11
CA PRO A 81 -5.21 -2.02 12.50
C PRO A 81 -5.33 -3.01 11.34
N ALA A 82 -5.75 -2.56 10.16
CA ALA A 82 -5.86 -3.40 8.98
C ALA A 82 -4.48 -3.81 8.45
N GLY A 83 -3.52 -2.86 8.39
CA GLY A 83 -2.16 -3.12 7.94
C GLY A 83 -1.42 -4.12 8.84
N ALA A 84 -1.54 -3.99 10.15
CA ALA A 84 -0.95 -4.93 11.10
C ALA A 84 -1.48 -6.36 10.90
N LYS A 85 -2.79 -6.52 10.69
CA LYS A 85 -3.42 -7.82 10.42
C LYS A 85 -2.92 -8.43 9.10
N ILE A 86 -2.85 -7.62 8.05
CA ILE A 86 -2.37 -8.05 6.75
C ILE A 86 -0.91 -8.47 6.84
N GLN A 87 -0.04 -7.65 7.40
CA GLN A 87 1.39 -7.99 7.53
C GLN A 87 1.61 -9.26 8.33
N LYS A 88 0.90 -9.42 9.46
CA LYS A 88 0.96 -10.68 10.24
C LYS A 88 0.53 -11.88 9.40
N SER A 89 -0.58 -11.78 8.69
CA SER A 89 -1.08 -12.86 7.81
C SER A 89 -0.11 -13.19 6.69
N TRP A 90 0.58 -12.19 6.13
CA TRP A 90 1.61 -12.37 5.12
C TRP A 90 2.77 -13.21 5.61
N LEU A 91 3.22 -12.95 6.83
CA LEU A 91 4.28 -13.74 7.49
C LEU A 91 3.80 -15.15 7.79
N ASP A 92 2.63 -15.29 8.42
CA ASP A 92 2.06 -16.59 8.81
C ASP A 92 1.81 -17.52 7.61
N ARG A 93 1.61 -16.96 6.40
CA ARG A 93 1.35 -17.69 5.16
C ARG A 93 2.57 -17.76 4.23
N GLU A 94 3.70 -17.20 4.66
CA GLU A 94 4.94 -17.20 3.87
C GLU A 94 4.69 -16.75 2.42
N VAL A 95 3.94 -15.64 2.26
CA VAL A 95 3.45 -15.17 0.96
C VAL A 95 4.57 -14.83 -0.01
N PRO A 96 5.63 -14.09 0.37
CA PRO A 96 6.64 -13.62 -0.57
C PRO A 96 7.49 -14.75 -1.15
N GLN A 97 7.93 -14.55 -2.42
CA GLN A 97 9.10 -15.21 -2.99
C GLN A 97 10.19 -14.16 -3.21
N CYS A 98 10.25 -13.48 -4.39
CA CYS A 98 11.25 -12.43 -4.59
C CYS A 98 11.00 -11.18 -3.73
N GLY A 99 9.78 -10.96 -3.27
CA GLY A 99 9.40 -9.85 -2.41
C GLY A 99 9.13 -8.53 -3.13
N TYR A 100 9.43 -8.39 -4.41
CA TYR A 100 9.39 -7.10 -5.10
C TYR A 100 7.99 -6.48 -5.17
N CYS A 101 6.94 -7.25 -5.45
CA CYS A 101 5.56 -6.76 -5.55
C CYS A 101 4.84 -6.65 -4.19
N GLN A 102 5.45 -7.10 -3.10
CA GLN A 102 4.70 -7.35 -1.86
C GLN A 102 4.28 -6.06 -1.16
N SER A 103 5.06 -4.98 -1.23
CA SER A 103 4.63 -3.69 -0.69
C SER A 103 3.32 -3.22 -1.34
N GLY A 104 3.22 -3.25 -2.66
CA GLY A 104 2.00 -2.91 -3.39
C GLY A 104 0.84 -3.85 -3.09
N GLN A 105 1.09 -5.15 -3.00
CA GLN A 105 0.09 -6.17 -2.63
C GLN A 105 -0.49 -5.90 -1.24
N ILE A 106 0.37 -5.63 -0.25
CA ILE A 106 -0.04 -5.32 1.12
C ILE A 106 -0.84 -4.03 1.19
N MET A 107 -0.42 -2.98 0.49
CA MET A 107 -1.14 -1.71 0.46
C MET A 107 -2.55 -1.87 -0.12
N SER A 108 -2.70 -2.57 -1.25
CA SER A 108 -4.02 -2.84 -1.85
C SER A 108 -4.91 -3.70 -0.96
N ALA A 109 -4.36 -4.77 -0.37
CA ALA A 109 -5.08 -5.64 0.55
C ALA A 109 -5.53 -4.91 1.83
N THR A 110 -4.70 -3.99 2.34
CA THR A 110 -5.02 -3.19 3.52
C THR A 110 -6.18 -2.24 3.24
N ALA A 111 -6.19 -1.58 2.08
CA ALA A 111 -7.31 -0.72 1.67
C ALA A 111 -8.61 -1.52 1.54
N LEU A 112 -8.55 -2.72 0.96
CA LEU A 112 -9.71 -3.61 0.88
C LEU A 112 -10.26 -3.93 2.27
N LEU A 113 -9.42 -4.38 3.21
CA LEU A 113 -9.90 -4.75 4.56
C LEU A 113 -10.35 -3.56 5.39
N ALA A 114 -9.84 -2.36 5.14
CA ALA A 114 -10.31 -1.15 5.77
C ALA A 114 -11.73 -0.77 5.31
N ALA A 115 -12.03 -0.98 4.01
CA ALA A 115 -13.33 -0.70 3.42
C ALA A 115 -14.34 -1.85 3.63
N ASN A 116 -13.89 -3.10 3.58
CA ASN A 116 -14.71 -4.29 3.75
C ASN A 116 -13.99 -5.31 4.64
N SER A 117 -14.43 -5.41 5.90
CA SER A 117 -13.79 -6.28 6.90
C SER A 117 -14.01 -7.78 6.64
N LYS A 118 -14.95 -8.16 5.77
CA LYS A 118 -15.28 -9.55 5.42
C LYS A 118 -15.46 -9.70 3.91
N PRO A 119 -14.37 -9.51 3.12
CA PRO A 119 -14.46 -9.58 1.67
C PRO A 119 -14.77 -11.01 1.21
N SER A 120 -15.65 -11.13 0.22
CA SER A 120 -15.83 -12.37 -0.54
C SER A 120 -14.63 -12.66 -1.43
N ASP A 121 -14.55 -13.85 -2.02
CA ASP A 121 -13.50 -14.18 -2.99
C ASP A 121 -13.56 -13.24 -4.21
N ALA A 122 -14.76 -12.88 -4.65
CA ALA A 122 -14.95 -11.92 -5.74
C ALA A 122 -14.45 -10.51 -5.39
N ASP A 123 -14.69 -10.04 -4.16
CA ASP A 123 -14.17 -8.75 -3.69
C ASP A 123 -12.64 -8.74 -3.65
N ILE A 124 -12.04 -9.84 -3.20
CA ILE A 124 -10.58 -9.99 -3.17
C ILE A 124 -10.03 -9.98 -4.60
N ASP A 125 -10.62 -10.75 -5.51
CA ASP A 125 -10.18 -10.81 -6.90
C ASP A 125 -10.29 -9.45 -7.58
N ALA A 126 -11.37 -8.73 -7.38
CA ALA A 126 -11.58 -7.40 -7.93
C ALA A 126 -10.54 -6.39 -7.37
N ALA A 127 -10.34 -6.36 -6.05
CA ALA A 127 -9.41 -5.42 -5.41
C ALA A 127 -7.95 -5.70 -5.77
N MET A 128 -7.58 -6.98 -5.97
CA MET A 128 -6.20 -7.40 -6.21
C MET A 128 -5.85 -7.55 -7.69
N SER A 129 -6.81 -7.46 -8.62
CA SER A 129 -6.62 -7.67 -10.06
C SER A 129 -5.55 -6.78 -10.70
N GLY A 130 -5.37 -5.57 -10.18
CA GLY A 130 -4.34 -4.62 -10.62
C GLY A 130 -2.98 -4.79 -9.93
N ASN A 131 -2.74 -5.90 -9.21
CA ASN A 131 -1.48 -6.18 -8.52
C ASN A 131 -0.83 -7.44 -9.10
N ILE A 132 0.25 -7.26 -9.87
CA ILE A 132 0.93 -8.34 -10.58
C ILE A 132 2.04 -8.93 -9.70
N CYS A 133 2.10 -10.27 -9.62
CA CYS A 133 3.18 -11.02 -8.99
C CYS A 133 3.85 -11.95 -10.01
N ARG A 134 5.09 -11.66 -10.39
CA ARG A 134 5.83 -12.49 -11.36
C ARG A 134 6.13 -13.89 -10.83
N CYS A 135 6.25 -14.05 -9.52
CA CYS A 135 6.44 -15.35 -8.87
C CYS A 135 5.16 -16.16 -8.75
N GLY A 136 3.99 -15.58 -9.06
CA GLY A 136 2.71 -16.28 -9.07
C GLY A 136 2.16 -16.62 -7.69
N THR A 137 2.46 -15.86 -6.64
CA THR A 137 2.04 -16.15 -5.25
C THR A 137 0.56 -15.81 -4.98
N TYR A 138 -0.27 -15.66 -5.99
CA TYR A 138 -1.67 -15.22 -5.87
C TYR A 138 -2.52 -16.06 -4.92
N ARG A 139 -2.34 -17.38 -4.90
CA ARG A 139 -3.07 -18.25 -3.97
C ARG A 139 -2.74 -17.96 -2.50
N ARG A 140 -1.45 -17.70 -2.22
CA ARG A 140 -0.98 -17.33 -0.87
C ARG A 140 -1.49 -15.95 -0.47
N ILE A 141 -1.49 -14.98 -1.41
CA ILE A 141 -2.03 -13.63 -1.22
C ILE A 141 -3.50 -13.71 -0.83
N ARG A 142 -4.33 -14.42 -1.61
CA ARG A 142 -5.75 -14.60 -1.29
C ARG A 142 -5.95 -15.27 0.07
N ALA A 143 -5.21 -16.34 0.36
CA ALA A 143 -5.30 -17.03 1.63
C ALA A 143 -4.91 -16.14 2.82
N ALA A 144 -3.91 -15.27 2.65
CA ALA A 144 -3.50 -14.32 3.67
C ALA A 144 -4.56 -13.25 3.92
N ILE A 145 -5.19 -12.71 2.87
CA ILE A 145 -6.30 -11.75 3.01
C ILE A 145 -7.48 -12.38 3.75
N LYS A 146 -7.90 -13.59 3.37
CA LYS A 146 -8.97 -14.34 4.04
C LYS A 146 -8.64 -14.59 5.51
N ARG A 147 -7.42 -14.99 5.83
CA ARG A 147 -6.98 -15.18 7.21
C ARG A 147 -7.03 -13.86 8.00
N ALA A 148 -6.57 -12.76 7.43
CA ALA A 148 -6.60 -11.46 8.08
C ALA A 148 -8.03 -10.97 8.36
N SER A 149 -8.98 -11.27 7.45
CA SER A 149 -10.40 -10.93 7.63
C SER A 149 -11.09 -11.77 8.68
N ALA A 150 -10.68 -13.04 8.89
CA ALA A 150 -11.27 -13.96 9.85
C ALA A 150 -10.85 -13.67 11.30
N HIS A 151 -9.75 -12.94 11.53
CA HIS A 151 -9.29 -12.62 12.88
C HIS A 151 -9.90 -11.29 13.34
N PRO A 152 -10.71 -11.28 14.42
CA PRO A 152 -11.15 -10.03 15.03
C PRO A 152 -9.92 -9.20 15.43
N ALA A 153 -10.06 -7.87 15.37
CA ALA A 153 -9.01 -6.99 15.89
C ALA A 153 -8.74 -7.43 17.33
N ALA A 154 -7.47 -7.65 17.67
CA ALA A 154 -7.09 -7.86 19.05
C ALA A 154 -7.59 -6.65 19.83
N GLY A 155 -8.66 -6.82 20.61
CA GLY A 155 -9.19 -5.81 21.49
C GLY A 155 -8.04 -5.36 22.39
N LYS A 156 -7.86 -4.05 22.55
CA LYS A 156 -7.04 -3.51 23.63
C LYS A 156 -7.60 -4.14 24.91
N LYS A 157 -6.89 -5.09 25.50
CA LYS A 157 -7.11 -5.44 26.89
C LYS A 157 -6.79 -4.19 27.69
N GLY A 158 -7.84 -3.54 28.18
CA GLY A 158 -7.68 -2.45 29.13
C GLY A 158 -6.91 -2.97 30.33
N ALA A 159 -5.90 -2.24 30.72
CA ALA A 159 -5.37 -2.24 32.06
C ALA A 159 -6.09 -1.20 32.87
#